data_91843bbfb5609bcbc3877f40a4fa7062
#
_entry.id   91843bbfb5609bcbc3877f40a4fa7062
#
_cell.length_a   1.000
_cell.length_b   1.000
_cell.length_c   1.000
_cell.angle_alpha   90.00
_cell.angle_beta   90.00
_cell.angle_gamma   90.00
#
_symmetry.space_group_name_H-M   'P 1'
#
loop_
_entity.id
_entity.type
_entity.pdbx_description
1 polymer ?
#
loop_
_entity_poly.entity_id
_entity_poly.type
_entity_poly.pdbx_seq_one_letter_code
_entity_poly.pdbx_strand_id
1 'polypeptide(L)'
;DIIAIIRKMLDLRDGKDEVDDIDHLGNRRVRSVGELVENQARIGVYRMERAIKEKMTTLDVESAMPQDLINAKPLTVSLKDFFASSQLSQFMDQTNPLSEITHKRRVSALGPGGLTRERAGFEVRDVHPTHYGRICPIETPEGPNIGLINSLSTYAKTVSYTHLTLPTILLV
;
A
#
# COMPACT_ATOMS: atom_id res chain seq x y z
N ASP A 1 9.93 -15.76 -17.86
CA ASP A 1 9.17 -15.88 -16.61
C ASP A 1 8.46 -17.23 -16.46
N ILE A 2 7.65 -17.69 -17.47
CA ILE A 2 6.92 -18.96 -17.41
C ILE A 2 7.87 -20.16 -17.21
N ILE A 3 8.98 -20.20 -17.96
CA ILE A 3 9.97 -21.27 -17.84
C ILE A 3 10.62 -21.27 -16.44
N ALA A 4 10.88 -20.11 -15.87
CA ALA A 4 11.44 -19.98 -14.52
C ALA A 4 10.45 -20.49 -13.46
N ILE A 5 9.16 -20.18 -13.61
CA ILE A 5 8.10 -20.68 -12.73
C ILE A 5 8.01 -22.21 -12.80
N ILE A 6 7.98 -22.78 -14.02
CA ILE A 6 7.92 -24.24 -14.20
C ILE A 6 9.15 -24.91 -13.58
N ARG A 7 10.36 -24.36 -13.77
CA ARG A 7 11.58 -24.89 -13.16
C ARG A 7 11.46 -24.87 -11.63
N LYS A 8 11.05 -23.75 -11.03
CA LYS A 8 10.84 -23.65 -9.58
C LYS A 8 9.83 -24.68 -9.07
N MET A 9 8.73 -24.88 -9.79
CA MET A 9 7.74 -25.91 -9.44
C MET A 9 8.31 -27.32 -9.49
N LEU A 10 9.16 -27.64 -10.46
CA LEU A 10 9.82 -28.94 -10.55
C LEU A 10 10.83 -29.13 -9.42
N ASP A 11 11.60 -28.11 -9.11
CA ASP A 11 12.57 -28.15 -8.01
C ASP A 11 11.89 -28.32 -6.65
N LEU A 12 10.75 -27.66 -6.40
CA LEU A 12 9.92 -27.85 -5.22
C LEU A 12 9.36 -29.28 -5.16
N ARG A 13 8.85 -29.82 -6.28
CA ARG A 13 8.35 -31.19 -6.36
C ARG A 13 9.44 -32.22 -6.05
N ASP A 14 10.64 -31.96 -6.54
CA ASP A 14 11.79 -32.87 -6.38
C ASP A 14 12.49 -32.69 -5.03
N GLY A 15 12.00 -31.82 -4.15
CA GLY A 15 12.55 -31.56 -2.81
C GLY A 15 13.91 -30.84 -2.83
N LYS A 16 14.27 -30.20 -3.94
CA LYS A 16 15.52 -29.43 -4.08
C LYS A 16 15.41 -28.00 -3.56
N ASP A 17 14.18 -27.55 -3.32
CA ASP A 17 13.87 -26.18 -2.91
C ASP A 17 12.74 -26.20 -1.87
N GLU A 18 12.60 -25.12 -1.11
CA GLU A 18 11.58 -24.98 -0.08
C GLU A 18 10.54 -23.94 -0.50
N VAL A 19 9.32 -24.06 0.03
CA VAL A 19 8.25 -23.11 -0.18
C VAL A 19 8.53 -21.86 0.63
N ASP A 20 8.47 -20.71 0.00
CA ASP A 20 8.62 -19.42 0.67
C ASP A 20 7.54 -19.21 1.73
N ASP A 21 7.96 -18.70 2.89
CA ASP A 21 7.03 -18.27 3.93
C ASP A 21 6.33 -16.98 3.53
N ILE A 22 5.02 -17.07 3.30
CA ILE A 22 4.18 -15.94 2.85
C ILE A 22 4.09 -14.85 3.93
N ASP A 23 4.14 -15.24 5.20
CA ASP A 23 3.98 -14.30 6.32
C ASP A 23 5.29 -13.64 6.76
N HIS A 24 6.40 -14.08 6.20
CA HIS A 24 7.68 -13.42 6.38
C HIS A 24 7.64 -11.98 5.88
N LEU A 25 8.07 -11.01 6.70
CA LEU A 25 8.03 -9.58 6.32
C LEU A 25 8.90 -9.24 5.10
N GLY A 26 9.83 -10.09 4.70
CA GLY A 26 10.55 -9.98 3.44
C GLY A 26 9.67 -10.19 2.21
N ASN A 27 8.59 -10.95 2.34
CA ASN A 27 7.62 -11.27 1.29
C ASN A 27 6.36 -10.39 1.37
N ARG A 28 6.19 -9.64 2.44
CA ARG A 28 5.07 -8.71 2.67
C ARG A 28 5.56 -7.27 2.52
N ARG A 29 5.20 -6.67 1.42
CA ARG A 29 5.56 -5.28 1.11
C ARG A 29 4.65 -4.28 1.83
N VAL A 30 5.24 -3.22 2.37
CA VAL A 30 4.50 -2.07 2.91
C VAL A 30 4.36 -1.00 1.83
N ARG A 31 3.14 -0.54 1.61
CA ARG A 31 2.86 0.59 0.73
C ARG A 31 2.65 1.85 1.57
N SER A 32 3.44 2.88 1.29
CA SER A 32 3.30 4.18 1.92
C SER A 32 2.18 5.00 1.28
N VAL A 33 1.77 6.08 1.94
CA VAL A 33 0.76 7.01 1.41
C VAL A 33 1.15 7.59 0.06
N GLY A 34 2.44 7.86 -0.18
CA GLY A 34 2.93 8.39 -1.45
C GLY A 34 2.59 7.49 -2.63
N GLU A 35 2.83 6.19 -2.50
CA GLU A 35 2.49 5.20 -3.53
C GLU A 35 0.98 5.10 -3.77
N LEU A 36 0.18 5.15 -2.71
CA LEU A 36 -1.28 5.09 -2.82
C LEU A 36 -1.84 6.32 -3.54
N VAL A 37 -1.32 7.51 -3.21
CA VAL A 37 -1.70 8.77 -3.87
C VAL A 37 -1.22 8.80 -5.31
N GLU A 38 0.00 8.32 -5.59
CA GLU A 38 0.52 8.19 -6.96
C GLU A 38 -0.40 7.33 -7.83
N ASN A 39 -0.84 6.18 -7.33
CA ASN A 39 -1.76 5.31 -8.06
C ASN A 39 -3.08 6.01 -8.40
N GLN A 40 -3.63 6.81 -7.48
CA GLN A 40 -4.84 7.59 -7.73
C GLN A 40 -4.59 8.75 -8.72
N ALA A 41 -3.47 9.42 -8.61
CA ALA A 41 -3.07 10.44 -9.57
C ALA A 41 -2.93 9.84 -10.97
N ARG A 42 -2.31 8.68 -11.09
CA ARG A 42 -2.16 7.95 -12.36
C ARG A 42 -3.52 7.65 -13.00
N ILE A 43 -4.49 7.16 -12.22
CA ILE A 43 -5.87 6.93 -12.71
C ILE A 43 -6.50 8.24 -13.19
N GLY A 44 -6.33 9.33 -12.45
CA GLY A 44 -6.81 10.66 -12.82
C GLY A 44 -6.21 11.17 -14.13
N VAL A 45 -4.89 10.97 -14.32
CA VAL A 45 -4.17 11.33 -15.55
C VAL A 45 -4.65 10.51 -16.74
N TYR A 46 -4.85 9.21 -16.59
CA TYR A 46 -5.42 8.38 -17.68
C TYR A 46 -6.82 8.82 -18.08
N ARG A 47 -7.66 9.19 -17.14
CA ARG A 47 -9.00 9.74 -17.44
C ARG A 47 -8.90 11.07 -18.18
N MET A 48 -7.97 11.93 -17.78
CA MET A 48 -7.69 13.20 -18.45
C MET A 48 -7.15 12.98 -19.87
N GLU A 49 -6.21 12.08 -20.07
CA GLU A 49 -5.67 11.71 -21.38
C GLU A 49 -6.78 11.23 -22.32
N ARG A 50 -7.66 10.35 -21.85
CA ARG A 50 -8.80 9.88 -22.63
C ARG A 50 -9.73 11.02 -23.05
N ALA A 51 -10.05 11.92 -22.11
CA ALA A 51 -10.89 13.07 -22.42
C ALA A 51 -10.24 14.03 -23.43
N ILE A 52 -8.92 14.20 -23.38
CA ILE A 52 -8.18 15.00 -24.37
C ILE A 52 -8.26 14.34 -25.74
N LYS A 53 -8.02 13.04 -25.83
CA LYS A 53 -8.14 12.28 -27.10
C LYS A 53 -9.53 12.42 -27.70
N GLU A 54 -10.57 12.27 -26.89
CA GLU A 54 -11.97 12.46 -27.35
C GLU A 54 -12.21 13.88 -27.86
N LYS A 55 -11.70 14.91 -27.18
CA LYS A 55 -11.83 16.30 -27.63
C LYS A 55 -11.06 16.58 -28.92
N MET A 56 -9.87 16.00 -29.09
CA MET A 56 -9.08 16.17 -30.31
C MET A 56 -9.74 15.61 -31.56
N THR A 57 -10.69 14.65 -31.42
CA THR A 57 -11.46 14.17 -32.55
C THR A 57 -12.63 15.07 -32.95
N THR A 58 -13.06 15.96 -32.04
CA THR A 58 -14.25 16.82 -32.25
C THR A 58 -13.90 18.28 -32.51
N LEU A 59 -12.72 18.73 -32.11
CA LEU A 59 -12.25 20.09 -32.30
C LEU A 59 -11.32 20.22 -33.50
N ASP A 60 -11.35 21.39 -34.13
CA ASP A 60 -10.36 21.74 -35.16
C ASP A 60 -9.02 22.01 -34.48
N VAL A 61 -8.09 21.06 -34.66
CA VAL A 61 -6.80 21.04 -33.97
C VAL A 61 -5.92 22.24 -34.36
N GLU A 62 -6.10 22.80 -35.57
CA GLU A 62 -5.30 23.94 -36.05
C GLU A 62 -5.62 25.25 -35.31
N SER A 63 -6.87 25.39 -34.83
CA SER A 63 -7.34 26.58 -34.09
C SER A 63 -7.38 26.41 -32.58
N ALA A 64 -7.23 25.18 -32.05
CA ALA A 64 -7.39 24.87 -30.64
C ALA A 64 -6.16 25.26 -29.81
N MET A 65 -6.39 25.95 -28.70
CA MET A 65 -5.35 26.23 -27.72
C MET A 65 -5.21 25.04 -26.74
N PRO A 66 -4.02 24.76 -26.19
CA PRO A 66 -3.82 23.68 -25.21
C PRO A 66 -4.74 23.77 -23.99
N GLN A 67 -5.11 25.00 -23.59
CA GLN A 67 -6.02 25.26 -22.47
C GLN A 67 -7.45 24.78 -22.74
N ASP A 68 -7.88 24.76 -24.00
CA ASP A 68 -9.21 24.28 -24.40
C ASP A 68 -9.31 22.76 -24.34
N LEU A 69 -8.17 22.08 -24.53
CA LEU A 69 -8.09 20.62 -24.52
C LEU A 69 -7.96 20.06 -23.10
N ILE A 70 -7.15 20.71 -22.26
CA ILE A 70 -6.78 20.22 -20.94
C ILE A 70 -7.86 20.54 -19.91
N ASN A 71 -8.39 19.51 -19.25
CA ASN A 71 -9.28 19.65 -18.11
C ASN A 71 -8.70 18.88 -16.91
N ALA A 72 -8.28 19.59 -15.88
CA ALA A 72 -7.71 19.00 -14.67
C ALA A 72 -8.75 18.38 -13.71
N LYS A 73 -10.05 18.53 -14.00
CA LYS A 73 -11.14 18.07 -13.14
C LYS A 73 -11.07 16.57 -12.84
N PRO A 74 -10.80 15.64 -13.79
CA PRO A 74 -10.69 14.23 -13.54
C PRO A 74 -9.58 13.87 -12.54
N LEU A 75 -8.44 14.53 -12.60
CA LEU A 75 -7.34 14.37 -11.66
C LEU A 75 -7.73 14.85 -10.26
N THR A 76 -8.29 16.04 -10.17
CA THR A 76 -8.75 16.62 -8.89
C THR A 76 -9.81 15.75 -8.22
N VAL A 77 -10.77 15.23 -8.98
CA VAL A 77 -11.81 14.34 -8.48
C VAL A 77 -11.21 13.03 -7.96
N SER A 78 -10.30 12.42 -8.71
CA SER A 78 -9.66 11.16 -8.31
C SER A 78 -8.89 11.30 -7.00
N LEU A 79 -8.16 12.40 -6.81
CA LEU A 79 -7.43 12.68 -5.57
C LEU A 79 -8.37 12.98 -4.39
N LYS A 80 -9.40 13.80 -4.61
CA LYS A 80 -10.40 14.08 -3.57
C LYS A 80 -11.13 12.83 -3.13
N ASP A 81 -11.50 11.97 -4.06
CA ASP A 81 -12.19 10.72 -3.79
C ASP A 81 -11.35 9.78 -2.91
N PHE A 82 -10.04 9.70 -3.17
CA PHE A 82 -9.11 8.94 -2.33
C PHE A 82 -9.14 9.44 -0.87
N PHE A 83 -9.00 10.74 -0.63
CA PHE A 83 -8.99 11.28 0.73
C PHE A 83 -10.35 11.25 1.41
N ALA A 84 -11.45 11.26 0.66
CA ALA A 84 -12.80 11.28 1.20
C ALA A 84 -13.37 9.88 1.47
N SER A 85 -13.06 8.89 0.64
CA SER A 85 -13.74 7.59 0.66
C SER A 85 -12.83 6.38 0.86
N SER A 86 -11.49 6.54 0.82
CA SER A 86 -10.57 5.43 1.03
C SER A 86 -10.62 4.91 2.46
N GLN A 87 -10.64 3.59 2.62
CA GLN A 87 -10.56 2.92 3.93
C GLN A 87 -9.28 3.29 4.71
N LEU A 88 -8.21 3.63 4.00
CA LEU A 88 -6.91 4.00 4.60
C LEU A 88 -6.81 5.48 4.95
N SER A 89 -7.68 6.32 4.38
CA SER A 89 -7.81 7.71 4.76
C SER A 89 -8.84 7.83 5.89
N GLN A 90 -8.36 8.04 7.10
CA GLN A 90 -9.17 8.01 8.32
C GLN A 90 -9.12 9.36 9.02
N PHE A 91 -10.14 9.63 9.82
CA PHE A 91 -10.14 10.77 10.73
C PHE A 91 -9.04 10.57 11.77
N MET A 92 -8.16 11.56 11.95
CA MET A 92 -7.02 11.45 12.85
C MET A 92 -7.47 11.46 14.30
N ASP A 93 -6.94 10.55 15.11
CA ASP A 93 -7.11 10.58 16.56
C ASP A 93 -6.24 11.71 17.12
N GLN A 94 -6.87 12.71 17.74
CA GLN A 94 -6.25 13.92 18.27
C GLN A 94 -6.46 14.10 19.79
N THR A 95 -6.62 13.03 20.54
CA THR A 95 -6.79 13.10 22.00
C THR A 95 -5.56 13.72 22.68
N ASN A 96 -4.38 13.37 22.22
CA ASN A 96 -3.11 13.93 22.67
C ASN A 96 -2.04 13.78 21.55
N PRO A 97 -0.89 14.47 21.65
CA PRO A 97 0.15 14.38 20.59
C PRO A 97 0.66 12.96 20.35
N LEU A 98 0.71 12.11 21.38
CA LEU A 98 1.16 10.72 21.25
C LEU A 98 0.15 9.88 20.45
N SER A 99 -1.16 10.09 20.65
CA SER A 99 -2.18 9.38 19.89
C SER A 99 -2.16 9.73 18.39
N GLU A 100 -1.84 10.97 18.05
CA GLU A 100 -1.64 11.41 16.67
C GLU A 100 -0.46 10.67 16.01
N ILE A 101 0.67 10.60 16.69
CA ILE A 101 1.87 9.90 16.18
C ILE A 101 1.59 8.42 16.02
N THR A 102 0.97 7.78 17.01
CA THR A 102 0.60 6.37 16.99
C THR A 102 -0.34 6.06 15.82
N HIS A 103 -1.34 6.91 15.58
CA HIS A 103 -2.26 6.75 14.46
C HIS A 103 -1.54 6.84 13.11
N LYS A 104 -0.61 7.79 12.95
CA LYS A 104 0.18 7.95 11.71
C LYS A 104 1.17 6.79 11.47
N ARG A 105 1.58 6.08 12.50
CA ARG A 105 2.50 4.94 12.44
C ARG A 105 1.78 3.58 12.34
N ARG A 106 0.48 3.58 12.17
CA ARG A 106 -0.34 2.37 12.04
C ARG A 106 -0.12 1.70 10.69
N VAL A 107 -0.03 0.37 10.70
CA VAL A 107 0.10 -0.47 9.50
C VAL A 107 -1.14 -1.34 9.39
N SER A 108 -1.81 -1.31 8.25
CA SER A 108 -3.02 -2.09 8.00
C SER A 108 -2.76 -3.12 6.89
N ALA A 109 -3.22 -4.35 7.11
CA ALA A 109 -3.27 -5.38 6.07
C ALA A 109 -4.51 -5.25 5.16
N LEU A 110 -5.45 -4.38 5.52
CA LEU A 110 -6.68 -4.12 4.80
C LEU A 110 -6.49 -3.05 3.72
N GLY A 111 -7.49 -2.90 2.87
CA GLY A 111 -7.54 -1.86 1.86
C GLY A 111 -7.28 -2.35 0.44
N PRO A 112 -7.15 -1.44 -0.53
CA PRO A 112 -6.97 -1.79 -1.93
C PRO A 112 -5.72 -2.65 -2.17
N GLY A 113 -5.89 -3.85 -2.72
CA GLY A 113 -4.82 -4.82 -2.95
C GLY A 113 -4.31 -5.52 -1.69
N GLY A 114 -4.98 -5.32 -0.55
CA GLY A 114 -4.74 -6.04 0.70
C GLY A 114 -5.74 -7.18 0.93
N LEU A 115 -5.81 -7.63 2.17
CA LEU A 115 -6.72 -8.70 2.60
C LEU A 115 -8.12 -8.15 2.93
N THR A 116 -9.12 -9.01 2.87
CA THR A 116 -10.43 -8.76 3.45
C THR A 116 -10.53 -9.50 4.79
N ARG A 117 -11.34 -8.97 5.70
CA ARG A 117 -11.51 -9.56 7.04
C ARG A 117 -11.92 -11.03 7.01
N GLU A 118 -12.79 -11.37 6.07
CA GLU A 118 -13.37 -12.71 5.90
C GLU A 118 -12.36 -13.70 5.33
N ARG A 119 -11.41 -13.22 4.52
CA ARG A 119 -10.40 -14.06 3.87
C ARG A 119 -9.11 -14.18 4.67
N ALA A 120 -8.93 -13.36 5.70
CA ALA A 120 -7.75 -13.40 6.55
C ALA A 120 -7.87 -14.56 7.55
N GLY A 121 -7.09 -15.61 7.33
CA GLY A 121 -6.96 -16.74 8.26
C GLY A 121 -6.20 -16.38 9.53
N PHE A 122 -6.06 -17.33 10.44
CA PHE A 122 -5.33 -17.14 11.71
C PHE A 122 -3.84 -16.90 11.45
N GLU A 123 -3.23 -17.55 10.49
CA GLU A 123 -1.80 -17.45 10.17
C GLU A 123 -1.36 -16.02 9.89
N VAL A 124 -2.16 -15.28 9.11
CA VAL A 124 -1.87 -13.86 8.76
C VAL A 124 -2.05 -12.92 9.96
N ARG A 125 -2.85 -13.33 10.96
CA ARG A 125 -3.16 -12.54 12.16
C ARG A 125 -2.16 -12.79 13.29
N ASP A 126 -1.44 -13.88 13.23
CA ASP A 126 -0.47 -14.26 14.25
C ASP A 126 0.81 -13.42 14.19
N VAL A 127 1.54 -13.41 15.30
CA VAL A 127 2.84 -12.76 15.39
C VAL A 127 3.90 -13.66 14.75
N HIS A 128 4.56 -13.14 13.74
CA HIS A 128 5.65 -13.83 13.06
C HIS A 128 7.01 -13.44 13.70
N PRO A 129 8.01 -14.34 13.76
CA PRO A 129 9.34 -14.00 14.30
C PRO A 129 10.02 -12.80 13.63
N THR A 130 9.74 -12.56 12.35
CA THR A 130 10.26 -11.40 11.61
C THR A 130 9.67 -10.06 12.06
N HIS A 131 8.61 -10.06 12.87
CA HIS A 131 8.04 -8.85 13.48
C HIS A 131 8.97 -8.22 14.53
N TYR A 132 9.93 -8.98 15.05
CA TYR A 132 10.87 -8.48 16.06
C TYR A 132 11.56 -7.19 15.61
N GLY A 133 11.42 -6.15 16.44
CA GLY A 133 11.96 -4.82 16.16
C GLY A 133 11.30 -4.02 15.03
N ARG A 134 10.29 -4.58 14.34
CA ARG A 134 9.59 -3.95 13.21
C ARG A 134 8.14 -3.63 13.50
N ILE A 135 7.41 -4.58 14.02
CA ILE A 135 5.98 -4.46 14.33
C ILE A 135 5.79 -4.80 15.81
N CYS A 136 4.98 -4.02 16.52
CA CYS A 136 4.64 -4.29 17.90
C CYS A 136 3.80 -5.58 17.98
N PRO A 137 4.19 -6.58 18.76
CA PRO A 137 3.46 -7.85 18.86
C PRO A 137 2.19 -7.76 19.70
N ILE A 138 1.98 -6.66 20.41
CA ILE A 138 0.90 -6.52 21.40
C ILE A 138 -0.18 -5.55 20.92
N GLU A 139 0.21 -4.45 20.29
CA GLU A 139 -0.71 -3.38 19.91
C GLU A 139 -1.50 -3.75 18.64
N THR A 140 -2.70 -4.27 18.87
CA THR A 140 -3.66 -4.61 17.82
C THR A 140 -5.08 -4.44 18.35
N PRO A 141 -6.08 -4.10 17.53
CA PRO A 141 -7.47 -4.02 17.96
C PRO A 141 -8.02 -5.37 18.41
N GLU A 142 -9.01 -5.35 19.27
CA GLU A 142 -9.86 -6.51 19.54
C GLU A 142 -10.95 -6.66 18.47
N GLY A 143 -11.42 -7.89 18.27
CA GLY A 143 -12.52 -8.19 17.36
C GLY A 143 -12.06 -8.58 15.94
N PRO A 144 -12.85 -8.26 14.90
CA PRO A 144 -12.63 -8.78 13.54
C PRO A 144 -11.36 -8.28 12.88
N ASN A 145 -10.75 -7.23 13.39
CA ASN A 145 -9.51 -6.64 12.86
C ASN A 145 -8.25 -7.09 13.62
N ILE A 146 -8.36 -8.03 14.55
CA ILE A 146 -7.21 -8.52 15.31
C ILE A 146 -6.11 -9.02 14.38
N GLY A 147 -4.87 -8.63 14.62
CA GLY A 147 -3.71 -9.00 13.81
C GLY A 147 -3.64 -8.40 12.41
N LEU A 148 -4.70 -7.71 11.94
CA LEU A 148 -4.73 -7.06 10.62
C LEU A 148 -4.36 -5.58 10.67
N ILE A 149 -4.51 -4.96 11.83
CA ILE A 149 -4.10 -3.58 12.08
C ILE A 149 -3.07 -3.62 13.19
N ASN A 150 -1.85 -3.17 12.89
CA ASN A 150 -0.71 -3.22 13.78
C ASN A 150 -0.04 -1.85 13.86
N SER A 151 0.85 -1.68 14.82
CA SER A 151 1.67 -0.49 14.96
C SER A 151 3.14 -0.80 14.72
N LEU A 152 3.86 0.14 14.13
CA LEU A 152 5.30 0.04 13.98
C LEU A 152 5.98 0.10 15.35
N SER A 153 7.04 -0.67 15.53
CA SER A 153 7.94 -0.53 16.68
C SER A 153 8.54 0.87 16.71
N THR A 154 8.91 1.35 17.90
CA THR A 154 9.29 2.76 18.16
C THR A 154 10.32 3.30 17.16
N TYR A 155 11.36 2.53 16.89
CA TYR A 155 12.45 2.94 16.00
C TYR A 155 12.35 2.38 14.58
N ALA A 156 11.36 1.54 14.28
CA ALA A 156 11.18 1.00 12.96
C ALA A 156 10.84 2.10 11.94
N LYS A 157 11.42 1.99 10.76
CA LYS A 157 11.20 2.88 9.62
C LYS A 157 10.88 2.08 8.38
N THR A 158 10.07 2.64 7.49
CA THR A 158 9.91 2.11 6.13
C THR A 158 11.08 2.64 5.29
N VAL A 159 11.87 1.73 4.72
CA VAL A 159 12.95 2.11 3.80
C VAL A 159 12.43 2.04 2.38
N SER A 160 12.72 3.11 1.65
CA SER A 160 12.38 3.36 0.25
C SER A 160 11.65 2.20 -0.44
N TYR A 161 10.35 2.29 -0.41
CA TYR A 161 9.37 1.59 -1.25
C TYR A 161 8.89 0.20 -0.82
N THR A 162 9.54 -0.58 0.09
CA THR A 162 9.06 -1.97 0.19
C THR A 162 9.23 -2.69 1.52
N HIS A 163 10.17 -2.36 2.39
CA HIS A 163 10.44 -3.21 3.56
C HIS A 163 10.49 -2.42 4.87
N LEU A 164 10.03 -3.06 5.95
CA LEU A 164 10.26 -2.61 7.30
C LEU A 164 11.69 -2.98 7.71
N THR A 165 12.48 -1.99 8.11
CA THR A 165 13.83 -2.22 8.63
C THR A 165 13.92 -1.87 10.10
N LEU A 166 14.81 -2.58 10.78
CA LEU A 166 15.35 -2.14 12.06
C LEU A 166 16.15 -0.85 11.85
N PRO A 167 16.19 0.06 12.82
CA PRO A 167 17.13 1.17 12.76
C PRO A 167 18.54 0.58 12.65
N THR A 168 19.24 0.97 11.62
CA THR A 168 20.69 0.76 11.57
C THR A 168 21.25 1.62 12.69
N ILE A 169 21.73 1.02 13.75
CA ILE A 169 22.54 1.73 14.76
C ILE A 169 23.82 2.08 14.01
N LEU A 170 23.91 3.31 13.53
CA LEU A 170 25.19 3.92 13.23
C LEU A 170 25.90 4.03 14.56
N LEU A 171 26.78 3.07 14.84
CA LEU A 171 27.83 3.25 15.82
C LEU A 171 28.72 4.40 15.28
N VAL A 172 28.59 5.56 15.89
CA VAL A 172 29.55 6.65 15.78
C VAL A 172 30.71 6.35 16.67
#